data_5e2531338d1a6101456e0698d2cd7fb5
#
_entry.id   5e2531338d1a6101456e0698d2cd7fb5
#
_cell.length_a   1.000
_cell.length_b   1.000
_cell.length_c   1.000
_cell.angle_alpha   90.00
_cell.angle_beta   90.00
_cell.angle_gamma   90.00
#
_symmetry.space_group_name_H-M   'P 1'
#
loop_
_entity.id
_entity.type
_entity.pdbx_description
1 polymer ?
#
loop_
_entity_poly.entity_id
_entity_poly.type
_entity_poly.pdbx_seq_one_letter_code
_entity_poly.pdbx_strand_id
1 'polypeptide(L)'
;MARYHPHRRWLHLYRCYCKQLSAISADNFAQLCVECDLWYNDAGKWTKHCEEHLSNSHKLIRCDPIMFRNAPVKAGLCPFCLGEEIIGPCRRMTQYLDRSDWYSHIQSHLSHEALSGMFHCRHPACYEDFQSVGDLECHLRDIHYYNPPRGKKRDLWPSKGEILTKKRVIPSDNP
;
A
#
# COMPACT_ATOMS: atom_id res chain seq x y z
N MET A 1 24.31 3.36 -28.26
CA MET A 1 23.99 3.65 -26.84
C MET A 1 22.49 3.58 -26.65
N ALA A 2 21.96 2.62 -25.92
CA ALA A 2 20.53 2.52 -25.63
C ALA A 2 20.11 3.72 -24.77
N ARG A 3 19.16 4.51 -25.28
CA ARG A 3 18.57 5.64 -24.51
C ARG A 3 17.68 5.05 -23.42
N TYR A 4 18.22 4.92 -22.22
CA TYR A 4 17.41 4.57 -21.06
C TYR A 4 16.35 5.66 -20.82
N HIS A 5 15.10 5.24 -20.78
CA HIS A 5 14.00 6.13 -20.45
C HIS A 5 14.23 6.71 -19.04
N PRO A 6 14.07 8.02 -18.80
CA PRO A 6 14.46 8.68 -17.54
C PRO A 6 13.90 8.01 -16.26
N HIS A 7 12.65 7.50 -16.30
CA HIS A 7 12.03 6.83 -15.14
C HIS A 7 12.60 5.43 -14.85
N ARG A 8 13.38 4.83 -15.77
CA ARG A 8 14.06 3.54 -15.53
C ARG A 8 15.48 3.72 -14.98
N ARG A 9 16.01 4.95 -14.98
CA ARG A 9 17.37 5.24 -14.52
C ARG A 9 17.56 4.86 -13.06
N TRP A 10 16.64 5.28 -12.20
CA TRP A 10 16.70 4.95 -10.79
C TRP A 10 16.64 3.44 -10.54
N LEU A 11 15.72 2.73 -11.20
CA LEU A 11 15.60 1.28 -11.08
C LEU A 11 16.86 0.55 -11.53
N HIS A 12 17.53 1.05 -12.57
CA HIS A 12 18.82 0.49 -13.01
C HIS A 12 19.89 0.70 -11.93
N LEU A 13 20.04 1.91 -11.41
CA LEU A 13 20.99 2.22 -10.33
C LEU A 13 20.73 1.38 -9.09
N TYR A 14 19.46 1.29 -8.66
CA TYR A 14 19.04 0.46 -7.56
C TYR A 14 19.47 -1.00 -7.76
N ARG A 15 19.17 -1.60 -8.91
CA ARG A 15 19.54 -2.99 -9.22
C ARG A 15 21.06 -3.21 -9.23
N CYS A 16 21.81 -2.27 -9.80
CA CYS A 16 23.27 -2.34 -9.80
C CYS A 16 23.83 -2.27 -8.37
N TYR A 17 23.28 -1.38 -7.54
CA TYR A 17 23.73 -1.21 -6.16
C TYR A 17 23.35 -2.42 -5.30
N CYS A 18 22.12 -2.93 -5.41
CA CYS A 18 21.71 -4.19 -4.79
C CYS A 18 22.69 -5.32 -5.12
N LYS A 19 23.03 -5.51 -6.43
CA LYS A 19 23.95 -6.54 -6.84
C LYS A 19 25.35 -6.41 -6.24
N GLN A 20 25.86 -5.18 -6.12
CA GLN A 20 27.17 -4.93 -5.50
C GLN A 20 27.14 -5.18 -3.99
N LEU A 21 26.12 -4.70 -3.29
CA LEU A 21 25.98 -4.93 -1.87
C LEU A 21 25.75 -6.38 -1.50
N SER A 22 24.89 -7.10 -2.26
CA SER A 22 24.66 -8.52 -2.00
C SER A 22 25.93 -9.36 -2.25
N ALA A 23 26.78 -8.99 -3.19
CA ALA A 23 28.02 -9.70 -3.45
C ALA A 23 29.05 -9.64 -2.31
N ILE A 24 28.96 -8.63 -1.44
CA ILE A 24 29.82 -8.49 -0.24
C ILE A 24 29.11 -8.90 1.04
N SER A 25 27.85 -9.28 0.97
CA SER A 25 27.06 -9.78 2.09
C SER A 25 27.31 -11.29 2.27
N ALA A 26 27.32 -11.75 3.53
CA ALA A 26 27.55 -13.15 3.85
C ALA A 26 26.42 -14.07 3.35
N ASP A 27 25.19 -13.55 3.21
CA ASP A 27 23.98 -14.25 2.82
C ASP A 27 23.42 -13.81 1.45
N ASN A 28 24.24 -13.12 0.65
CA ASN A 28 23.85 -12.54 -0.65
C ASN A 28 22.60 -11.63 -0.57
N PHE A 29 22.43 -10.97 0.57
CA PHE A 29 21.28 -10.11 0.83
C PHE A 29 21.62 -8.62 0.62
N ALA A 30 20.70 -7.88 -0.03
CA ALA A 30 20.73 -6.42 -0.05
C ALA A 30 19.31 -5.87 -0.23
N GLN A 31 18.90 -4.96 0.64
CA GLN A 31 17.59 -4.31 0.61
C GLN A 31 17.70 -2.83 1.00
N LEU A 32 17.00 -1.97 0.25
CA LEU A 32 16.80 -0.57 0.62
C LEU A 32 15.49 -0.41 1.39
N CYS A 33 15.51 0.25 2.52
CA CYS A 33 14.31 0.84 3.09
C CYS A 33 14.08 2.22 2.51
N VAL A 34 13.07 2.39 1.66
CA VAL A 34 12.75 3.68 1.04
C VAL A 34 12.17 4.67 2.06
N GLU A 35 11.51 4.19 3.12
CA GLU A 35 10.96 5.04 4.19
C GLU A 35 12.07 5.73 5.01
N CYS A 36 13.24 5.06 5.18
CA CYS A 36 14.35 5.55 5.98
C CYS A 36 15.56 5.97 5.14
N ASP A 37 15.56 5.68 3.82
CA ASP A 37 16.70 5.84 2.91
C ASP A 37 17.96 5.10 3.40
N LEU A 38 17.78 3.90 3.97
CA LEU A 38 18.86 3.10 4.54
C LEU A 38 18.98 1.76 3.83
N TRP A 39 20.23 1.37 3.56
CA TRP A 39 20.56 0.08 2.98
C TRP A 39 20.90 -0.97 4.03
N TYR A 40 20.42 -2.18 3.82
CA TYR A 40 20.66 -3.36 4.63
C TYR A 40 21.29 -4.45 3.77
N ASN A 41 22.42 -4.98 4.22
CA ASN A 41 23.14 -6.10 3.60
C ASN A 41 23.19 -7.33 4.51
N ASP A 42 22.28 -7.43 5.46
CA ASP A 42 22.11 -8.51 6.43
C ASP A 42 20.62 -8.75 6.63
N ALA A 43 20.17 -9.97 6.38
CA ALA A 43 18.74 -10.32 6.41
C ALA A 43 18.15 -10.22 7.83
N GLY A 44 18.94 -10.53 8.86
CA GLY A 44 18.50 -10.42 10.27
C GLY A 44 18.31 -8.96 10.68
N LYS A 45 19.23 -8.07 10.30
CA LYS A 45 19.09 -6.63 10.53
C LYS A 45 17.91 -6.05 9.79
N TRP A 46 17.68 -6.50 8.55
CA TRP A 46 16.48 -6.10 7.77
C TRP A 46 15.20 -6.54 8.45
N THR A 47 15.13 -7.78 8.93
CA THR A 47 13.95 -8.29 9.65
C THR A 47 13.65 -7.45 10.88
N LYS A 48 14.64 -7.18 11.73
CA LYS A 48 14.50 -6.33 12.91
C LYS A 48 14.04 -4.92 12.56
N HIS A 49 14.58 -4.34 11.49
CA HIS A 49 14.18 -3.03 11.01
C HIS A 49 12.71 -3.01 10.55
N CYS A 50 12.24 -4.07 9.87
CA CYS A 50 10.83 -4.21 9.53
C CYS A 50 9.94 -4.28 10.78
N GLU A 51 10.36 -5.00 11.83
CA GLU A 51 9.65 -5.05 13.11
C GLU A 51 9.56 -3.68 13.79
N GLU A 52 10.63 -2.88 13.73
CA GLU A 52 10.63 -1.50 14.24
C GLU A 52 9.62 -0.61 13.52
N HIS A 53 9.48 -0.75 12.20
CA HIS A 53 8.43 -0.06 11.43
C HIS A 53 7.03 -0.52 11.83
N LEU A 54 6.81 -1.83 11.92
CA LEU A 54 5.52 -2.40 12.28
C LEU A 54 5.07 -2.00 13.69
N SER A 55 6.02 -1.90 14.64
CA SER A 55 5.76 -1.39 16.00
C SER A 55 5.40 0.09 16.02
N ASN A 56 5.75 0.83 14.98
CA ASN A 56 5.43 2.25 14.79
C ASN A 56 4.49 2.48 13.59
N SER A 57 3.55 1.58 13.37
CA SER A 57 2.68 1.54 12.19
C SER A 57 1.88 2.82 11.94
N HIS A 58 1.64 3.66 12.96
CA HIS A 58 1.01 4.97 12.81
C HIS A 58 1.78 5.92 11.86
N LYS A 59 3.09 5.72 11.69
CA LYS A 59 3.92 6.47 10.72
C LYS A 59 3.73 5.97 9.29
N LEU A 60 3.15 4.79 9.11
CA LEU A 60 2.91 4.14 7.83
C LEU A 60 1.48 4.31 7.31
N ILE A 61 0.68 5.20 7.93
CA ILE A 61 -0.75 5.36 7.62
C ILE A 61 -0.98 5.68 6.14
N ARG A 62 -0.11 6.47 5.54
CA ARG A 62 -0.11 6.74 4.11
C ARG A 62 0.63 5.62 3.38
N CYS A 63 -0.08 4.87 2.54
CA CYS A 63 0.41 3.65 1.90
C CYS A 63 0.73 3.79 0.41
N ASP A 64 0.46 4.92 -0.25
CA ASP A 64 0.70 5.08 -1.69
C ASP A 64 2.19 5.32 -2.01
N PRO A 65 2.70 4.79 -3.14
CA PRO A 65 4.04 5.10 -3.59
C PRO A 65 4.13 6.53 -4.11
N ILE A 66 5.17 7.25 -3.68
CA ILE A 66 5.44 8.63 -4.12
C ILE A 66 6.75 8.66 -4.90
N MET A 67 6.66 9.21 -6.12
CA MET A 67 7.82 9.41 -6.99
C MET A 67 8.10 10.91 -7.15
N PHE A 68 9.36 11.29 -7.04
CA PHE A 68 9.82 12.64 -7.34
C PHE A 68 10.97 12.57 -8.36
N ARG A 69 10.82 13.25 -9.48
CA ARG A 69 11.82 13.26 -10.58
C ARG A 69 12.30 11.84 -10.95
N ASN A 70 11.37 10.89 -11.01
CA ASN A 70 11.61 9.47 -11.32
C ASN A 70 12.42 8.68 -10.27
N ALA A 71 12.63 9.21 -9.08
CA ALA A 71 13.14 8.49 -7.92
C ALA A 71 12.03 8.25 -6.89
N PRO A 72 11.98 7.09 -6.24
CA PRO A 72 11.03 6.87 -5.15
C PRO A 72 11.41 7.71 -3.94
N VAL A 73 10.44 8.42 -3.42
CA VAL A 73 10.54 9.17 -2.15
C VAL A 73 9.85 8.39 -1.05
N LYS A 74 8.83 7.62 -1.42
CA LYS A 74 8.10 6.73 -0.53
C LYS A 74 7.73 5.47 -1.29
N ALA A 75 7.91 4.31 -0.68
CA ALA A 75 7.44 3.05 -1.23
C ALA A 75 5.94 2.90 -1.01
N GLY A 76 5.26 2.22 -1.93
CA GLY A 76 3.92 1.72 -1.69
C GLY A 76 3.96 0.59 -0.68
N LEU A 77 3.12 0.64 0.35
CA LEU A 77 2.90 -0.43 1.31
C LEU A 77 1.47 -0.93 1.20
N CYS A 78 1.25 -2.20 1.50
CA CYS A 78 -0.10 -2.75 1.45
C CYS A 78 -0.75 -2.71 2.83
N PRO A 79 -1.85 -1.96 3.05
CA PRO A 79 -2.53 -1.90 4.34
C PRO A 79 -3.00 -3.28 4.83
N PHE A 80 -3.38 -4.19 3.92
CA PHE A 80 -3.77 -5.56 4.27
C PHE A 80 -2.58 -6.38 4.74
N CYS A 81 -1.45 -6.36 4.00
CA CYS A 81 -0.26 -7.10 4.39
C CYS A 81 0.36 -6.56 5.68
N LEU A 82 0.34 -5.25 5.92
CA LEU A 82 0.83 -4.64 7.17
C LEU A 82 0.13 -5.22 8.41
N GLY A 83 -1.16 -5.53 8.33
CA GLY A 83 -1.93 -6.11 9.43
C GLY A 83 -1.96 -7.64 9.48
N GLU A 84 -1.36 -8.34 8.52
CA GLU A 84 -1.40 -9.79 8.45
C GLU A 84 -0.30 -10.41 9.33
N GLU A 85 -0.65 -10.77 10.57
CA GLU A 85 0.33 -11.26 11.56
C GLU A 85 0.89 -12.65 11.25
N ILE A 86 0.20 -13.44 10.41
CA ILE A 86 0.64 -14.80 10.05
C ILE A 86 1.89 -14.75 9.16
N ILE A 87 2.06 -13.70 8.38
CA ILE A 87 3.24 -13.53 7.52
C ILE A 87 4.35 -12.76 8.24
N GLY A 88 5.60 -13.15 7.95
CA GLY A 88 6.77 -12.55 8.59
C GLY A 88 6.95 -11.05 8.27
N PRO A 89 7.69 -10.31 9.14
CA PRO A 89 7.82 -8.85 9.07
C PRO A 89 8.28 -8.31 7.72
N CYS A 90 9.24 -8.96 7.09
CA CYS A 90 9.76 -8.57 5.78
C CYS A 90 8.71 -8.64 4.67
N ARG A 91 7.80 -9.62 4.73
CA ARG A 91 6.71 -9.77 3.76
C ARG A 91 5.60 -8.75 4.04
N ARG A 92 5.32 -8.45 5.30
CA ARG A 92 4.39 -7.39 5.70
C ARG A 92 4.86 -6.03 5.18
N MET A 93 6.18 -5.78 5.22
CA MET A 93 6.84 -4.55 4.76
C MET A 93 7.30 -4.63 3.29
N THR A 94 6.63 -5.44 2.45
CA THR A 94 6.93 -5.46 1.01
C THR A 94 6.74 -4.07 0.40
N GLN A 95 7.80 -3.56 -0.21
CA GLN A 95 7.86 -2.22 -0.80
C GLN A 95 7.55 -2.27 -2.30
N TYR A 96 6.50 -1.57 -2.71
CA TYR A 96 6.12 -1.40 -4.11
C TYR A 96 6.65 -0.07 -4.62
N LEU A 97 7.49 -0.10 -5.65
CA LEU A 97 8.08 1.09 -6.26
C LEU A 97 7.29 1.53 -7.50
N ASP A 98 6.49 0.65 -8.06
CA ASP A 98 5.58 0.93 -9.16
C ASP A 98 4.13 1.02 -8.65
N ARG A 99 3.44 2.10 -9.03
CA ARG A 99 2.05 2.33 -8.63
C ARG A 99 1.09 1.30 -9.21
N SER A 100 1.36 0.78 -10.41
CA SER A 100 0.51 -0.20 -11.05
C SER A 100 0.59 -1.55 -10.34
N ASP A 101 1.81 -1.97 -9.96
CA ASP A 101 2.04 -3.20 -9.21
C ASP A 101 1.39 -3.12 -7.83
N TRP A 102 1.60 -1.99 -7.12
CA TRP A 102 0.98 -1.71 -5.84
C TRP A 102 -0.55 -1.73 -5.91
N TYR A 103 -1.12 -1.05 -6.90
CA TYR A 103 -2.56 -1.02 -7.12
C TYR A 103 -3.13 -2.42 -7.38
N SER A 104 -2.50 -3.18 -8.29
CA SER A 104 -2.95 -4.53 -8.64
C SER A 104 -2.90 -5.48 -7.44
N HIS A 105 -1.89 -5.33 -6.58
CA HIS A 105 -1.79 -6.11 -5.35
C HIS A 105 -2.92 -5.78 -4.37
N ILE A 106 -3.24 -4.50 -4.14
CA ILE A 106 -4.37 -4.11 -3.26
C ILE A 106 -5.70 -4.59 -3.84
N GLN A 107 -5.89 -4.50 -5.17
CA GLN A 107 -7.10 -5.01 -5.83
C GLN A 107 -7.30 -6.51 -5.61
N SER A 108 -6.23 -7.30 -5.54
CA SER A 108 -6.35 -8.73 -5.23
C SER A 108 -6.91 -8.97 -3.83
N HIS A 109 -6.50 -8.17 -2.83
CA HIS A 109 -7.07 -8.23 -1.49
C HIS A 109 -8.54 -7.79 -1.47
N LEU A 110 -8.88 -6.66 -2.10
CA LEU A 110 -10.27 -6.17 -2.18
C LEU A 110 -11.20 -7.20 -2.84
N SER A 111 -10.73 -7.88 -3.88
CA SER A 111 -11.50 -8.95 -4.52
C SER A 111 -11.73 -10.14 -3.59
N HIS A 112 -10.76 -10.47 -2.74
CA HIS A 112 -10.88 -11.52 -1.75
C HIS A 112 -11.86 -11.12 -0.61
N GLU A 113 -11.74 -9.90 -0.09
CA GLU A 113 -12.65 -9.36 0.93
C GLU A 113 -14.10 -9.33 0.42
N ALA A 114 -14.32 -8.98 -0.85
CA ALA A 114 -15.64 -9.00 -1.47
C ALA A 114 -16.29 -10.40 -1.47
N LEU A 115 -15.48 -11.47 -1.52
CA LEU A 115 -15.96 -12.85 -1.46
C LEU A 115 -16.18 -13.33 -0.03
N SER A 116 -15.39 -12.85 0.92
CA SER A 116 -15.46 -13.27 2.35
C SER A 116 -16.61 -12.60 3.10
N GLY A 117 -17.10 -11.46 2.61
CA GLY A 117 -18.14 -10.66 3.27
C GLY A 117 -17.69 -9.95 4.55
N MET A 118 -16.39 -9.96 4.84
CA MET A 118 -15.81 -9.23 5.97
C MET A 118 -15.05 -8.01 5.45
N PHE A 119 -15.48 -6.82 5.85
CA PHE A 119 -14.95 -5.56 5.34
C PHE A 119 -14.35 -4.75 6.47
N HIS A 120 -13.12 -5.05 6.85
CA HIS A 120 -12.38 -4.27 7.86
C HIS A 120 -11.03 -3.79 7.32
N CYS A 121 -10.58 -2.64 7.80
CA CYS A 121 -9.24 -2.17 7.50
C CYS A 121 -8.22 -2.95 8.32
N ARG A 122 -7.32 -3.67 7.63
CA ARG A 122 -6.28 -4.48 8.29
C ARG A 122 -5.03 -3.68 8.65
N HIS A 123 -4.98 -2.39 8.36
CA HIS A 123 -3.81 -1.58 8.73
C HIS A 123 -3.65 -1.53 10.26
N PRO A 124 -2.44 -1.81 10.82
CA PRO A 124 -2.25 -1.95 12.28
C PRO A 124 -2.55 -0.70 13.10
N ALA A 125 -2.60 0.48 12.48
CA ALA A 125 -2.99 1.74 13.12
C ALA A 125 -4.44 2.14 12.83
N CYS A 126 -5.26 1.23 12.27
CA CYS A 126 -6.63 1.48 11.87
C CYS A 126 -7.48 0.25 12.20
N TYR A 127 -8.56 0.41 12.93
CA TYR A 127 -9.42 -0.70 13.40
C TYR A 127 -10.88 -0.40 13.04
N GLU A 128 -11.13 -0.03 11.77
CA GLU A 128 -12.48 0.31 11.33
C GLU A 128 -13.10 -0.83 10.54
N ASP A 129 -14.37 -1.12 10.86
CA ASP A 129 -15.22 -2.09 10.17
C ASP A 129 -16.19 -1.37 9.23
N PHE A 130 -16.50 -2.01 8.10
CA PHE A 130 -17.34 -1.45 7.05
C PHE A 130 -18.46 -2.41 6.66
N GLN A 131 -19.55 -1.87 6.13
CA GLN A 131 -20.70 -2.66 5.71
C GLN A 131 -20.58 -3.18 4.27
N SER A 132 -19.67 -2.61 3.48
CA SER A 132 -19.43 -3.01 2.10
C SER A 132 -17.97 -2.84 1.69
N VAL A 133 -17.57 -3.56 0.63
CA VAL A 133 -16.26 -3.37 0.01
C VAL A 133 -16.08 -1.96 -0.54
N GLY A 134 -17.17 -1.31 -0.97
CA GLY A 134 -17.14 0.07 -1.44
C GLY A 134 -16.80 1.07 -0.34
N ASP A 135 -17.34 0.89 0.87
CA ASP A 135 -17.03 1.72 2.04
C ASP A 135 -15.57 1.53 2.46
N LEU A 136 -15.09 0.27 2.49
CA LEU A 136 -13.68 -0.04 2.73
C LEU A 136 -12.78 0.61 1.67
N GLU A 137 -13.14 0.57 0.37
CA GLU A 137 -12.37 1.22 -0.69
C GLU A 137 -12.34 2.75 -0.52
N CYS A 138 -13.46 3.37 -0.09
CA CYS A 138 -13.50 4.80 0.25
C CYS A 138 -12.54 5.12 1.39
N HIS A 139 -12.59 4.34 2.47
CA HIS A 139 -11.67 4.49 3.60
C HIS A 139 -10.20 4.33 3.17
N LEU A 140 -9.86 3.30 2.38
CA LEU A 140 -8.51 3.11 1.86
C LEU A 140 -8.04 4.31 1.03
N ARG A 141 -8.95 4.94 0.28
CA ARG A 141 -8.64 6.14 -0.51
C ARG A 141 -8.39 7.36 0.36
N ASP A 142 -9.24 7.58 1.35
CA ASP A 142 -9.23 8.80 2.16
C ASP A 142 -8.12 8.77 3.22
N ILE A 143 -7.87 7.60 3.82
CA ILE A 143 -6.90 7.43 4.91
C ILE A 143 -5.56 6.90 4.43
N HIS A 144 -5.56 5.89 3.55
CA HIS A 144 -4.33 5.22 3.09
C HIS A 144 -3.87 5.67 1.70
N TYR A 145 -4.53 6.71 1.12
CA TYR A 145 -4.20 7.31 -0.18
C TYR A 145 -4.26 6.32 -1.37
N TYR A 146 -5.12 5.31 -1.26
CA TYR A 146 -5.34 4.34 -2.32
C TYR A 146 -6.09 4.99 -3.48
N ASN A 147 -5.37 5.56 -4.44
CA ASN A 147 -5.95 6.17 -5.64
C ASN A 147 -5.66 5.31 -6.86
N PRO A 148 -6.70 4.87 -7.61
CA PRO A 148 -6.51 4.10 -8.83
C PRO A 148 -5.70 4.90 -9.87
N PRO A 149 -4.93 4.22 -10.75
CA PRO A 149 -4.23 4.87 -11.86
C PRO A 149 -5.21 5.64 -12.74
N ARG A 150 -4.78 6.80 -13.24
CA ARG A 150 -5.59 7.58 -14.19
C ARG A 150 -5.87 6.73 -15.43
N GLY A 151 -7.13 6.58 -15.81
CA GLY A 151 -7.57 5.84 -17.00
C GLY A 151 -8.25 4.49 -16.77
N LYS A 152 -8.22 3.92 -15.56
CA LYS A 152 -9.15 2.84 -15.20
C LYS A 152 -10.48 3.49 -14.82
N LYS A 153 -11.55 3.24 -15.61
CA LYS A 153 -12.91 3.67 -15.28
C LYS A 153 -13.26 3.18 -13.88
N ARG A 154 -13.84 4.09 -13.09
CA ARG A 154 -14.41 3.79 -11.77
C ARG A 154 -15.72 3.03 -11.99
N ASP A 155 -15.64 1.72 -12.20
CA ASP A 155 -16.84 0.90 -12.43
C ASP A 155 -17.63 0.60 -11.14
N LEU A 156 -17.15 1.13 -9.97
CA LEU A 156 -17.74 0.85 -8.65
C LEU A 156 -18.27 2.07 -7.90
N TRP A 157 -18.30 3.26 -8.52
CA TRP A 157 -18.87 4.42 -7.86
C TRP A 157 -20.32 4.59 -8.30
N PRO A 158 -21.33 4.57 -7.39
CA PRO A 158 -22.67 5.00 -7.73
C PRO A 158 -22.59 6.43 -8.25
N SER A 159 -23.20 6.68 -9.41
CA SER A 159 -23.27 8.02 -10.02
C SER A 159 -23.87 8.99 -9.00
N LYS A 160 -23.35 10.24 -8.97
CA LYS A 160 -23.78 11.31 -8.04
C LYS A 160 -25.30 11.51 -7.91
N GLY A 161 -26.12 10.85 -8.75
CA GLY A 161 -27.58 10.88 -8.73
C GLY A 161 -28.25 9.94 -7.73
N GLU A 162 -27.56 8.89 -7.24
CA GLU A 162 -28.19 7.91 -6.34
C GLU A 162 -28.09 8.26 -4.85
N ILE A 163 -27.23 9.21 -4.48
CA ILE A 163 -27.03 9.62 -3.07
C ILE A 163 -28.12 10.54 -2.55
N LEU A 164 -28.94 11.12 -3.43
CA LEU A 164 -29.92 12.17 -3.06
C LEU A 164 -31.37 11.69 -2.82
N THR A 165 -31.67 10.40 -2.84
CA THR A 165 -33.07 9.93 -2.74
C THR A 165 -33.41 9.17 -1.45
N LYS A 166 -32.53 9.07 -0.45
CA LYS A 166 -32.99 8.69 0.90
C LYS A 166 -33.56 9.92 1.61
N LYS A 167 -34.80 10.33 1.26
CA LYS A 167 -35.61 11.20 2.07
C LYS A 167 -35.69 10.63 3.49
N ARG A 168 -35.19 11.39 4.49
CA ARG A 168 -35.51 11.16 5.89
C ARG A 168 -37.03 11.16 6.01
N VAL A 169 -37.63 10.02 6.31
CA VAL A 169 -38.98 9.95 6.82
C VAL A 169 -38.88 10.41 8.29
N ILE A 170 -39.30 11.64 8.55
CA ILE A 170 -39.52 12.14 9.89
C ILE A 170 -40.83 11.51 10.35
N PRO A 171 -40.89 10.79 11.49
CA PRO A 171 -42.14 10.36 12.04
C PRO A 171 -42.90 11.62 12.47
N SER A 172 -44.10 11.80 11.95
CA SER A 172 -45.03 12.81 12.43
C SER A 172 -45.62 12.30 13.77
N ASP A 173 -45.15 12.84 14.88
CA ASP A 173 -45.90 12.79 16.12
C ASP A 173 -47.16 13.61 15.93
N ASN A 174 -48.29 12.96 16.10
CA ASN A 174 -49.59 13.59 16.16
C ASN A 174 -50.22 13.29 17.54
N PRO A 175 -50.91 14.26 18.19
CA PRO A 175 -51.23 14.34 19.60
C PRO A 175 -52.28 13.33 20.09
#